data_aba9c0846c4412bd94f6c09d1d4090d0
#
_entry.id   aba9c0846c4412bd94f6c09d1d4090d0
#
_cell.length_a   1.000
_cell.length_b   1.000
_cell.length_c   1.000
_cell.angle_alpha   90.00
_cell.angle_beta   90.00
_cell.angle_gamma   90.00
#
_symmetry.space_group_name_H-M   'P 1'
#
loop_
_entity.id
_entity.type
_entity.pdbx_description
1 polymer ?
#
loop_
_entity_poly.entity_id
_entity_poly.type
_entity_poly.pdbx_seq_one_letter_code
_entity_poly.pdbx_strand_id
1 'polypeptide(L)'
;MLIRAESVTKSFGPVKVLTKADLQINRGDSIGLIGVNGAGKSTFLKILLGEERCDTGEIIRNTERIGYLPQFADSSEDTVRDVLGRSYGHLEHIRRRMRELDSVMSSGEDIDWNSVTSEYAVLESELSGSKAEDEKTQLAALKKVGLPQEFMDRSMCTLSGGERTKVMLSRIVIQAEGCDVLFLDEPTSHLDIDTVEWLEDFLLNAHVATVIISHDRYFLDKVATRVCEISNGKTREYKGNYSSFLEKKMLDLERMEKEYRKYTIQKKRQEEIAAEMHRDQWFSAVHKTRLRMADRLEEKEAPETMKNITVRIQSAPKSGKNVITTKDLTVDLGGRRIIDEFSADVHKGEKIGIFGANGQGKSTLVKALLEKIPSGGELWIAPGAKIGYFDQNHGDLIPSFTAEEQLMHVIGKERRGEARQLLARMLLTDEKVEKPISTLSGGERARVAMAVLLLKETNLLILDEPTNYLDIPSRHAIEDALEEYDGTIISVTHDRYFLDTVCNMVWEVKDGDVTTYAGTYSSMKGRPNVREIVIDADEYRVTAPFTNWVTNRKLAKGDRVLVAPSEMKSYEWAIEQGKMRRTGGRQRKKISVETP
;
A
#
# COMPACT_ATOMS: atom_id res chain seq x y z
N MET A 1 13.16 25.09 6.09
CA MET A 1 13.21 24.32 4.82
C MET A 1 14.50 23.51 4.81
N LEU A 2 14.38 22.21 4.63
CA LEU A 2 15.51 21.28 4.55
C LEU A 2 15.81 20.90 3.10
N ILE A 3 14.79 20.46 2.37
CA ILE A 3 14.90 20.09 0.95
C ILE A 3 13.71 20.69 0.20
N ARG A 4 13.95 21.17 -1.03
CA ARG A 4 12.92 21.65 -1.94
C ARG A 4 13.19 21.17 -3.35
N ALA A 5 12.22 20.55 -3.96
CA ALA A 5 12.20 20.16 -5.36
C ALA A 5 11.18 21.02 -6.11
N GLU A 6 11.58 21.61 -7.24
CA GLU A 6 10.74 22.49 -8.07
C GLU A 6 10.70 22.00 -9.51
N SER A 7 9.50 21.73 -10.00
CA SER A 7 9.19 21.34 -11.39
C SER A 7 10.09 20.23 -11.93
N VAL A 8 10.34 19.22 -11.10
CA VAL A 8 11.24 18.11 -11.41
C VAL A 8 10.62 17.22 -12.48
N THR A 9 11.41 16.94 -13.54
CA THR A 9 11.06 15.99 -14.59
C THR A 9 12.07 14.86 -14.65
N LYS A 10 11.58 13.66 -15.00
CA LYS A 10 12.44 12.49 -15.22
C LYS A 10 11.82 11.56 -16.23
N SER A 11 12.64 11.10 -17.18
CA SER A 11 12.26 10.12 -18.19
C SER A 11 13.29 8.98 -18.24
N PHE A 12 12.84 7.77 -18.53
CA PHE A 12 13.69 6.63 -18.85
C PHE A 12 13.37 6.18 -20.28
N GLY A 13 14.24 6.54 -21.21
CA GLY A 13 13.98 6.34 -22.62
C GLY A 13 12.70 7.09 -23.06
N PRO A 14 11.73 6.41 -23.70
CA PRO A 14 10.48 7.05 -24.13
C PRO A 14 9.46 7.27 -23.00
N VAL A 15 9.68 6.67 -21.81
CA VAL A 15 8.72 6.70 -20.70
C VAL A 15 9.00 7.90 -19.80
N LYS A 16 8.04 8.83 -19.76
CA LYS A 16 8.06 9.95 -18.82
C LYS A 16 7.51 9.49 -17.47
N VAL A 17 8.36 9.48 -16.44
CA VAL A 17 8.01 9.04 -15.08
C VAL A 17 7.56 10.23 -14.23
N LEU A 18 8.29 11.35 -14.29
CA LEU A 18 7.93 12.59 -13.63
C LEU A 18 7.83 13.70 -14.69
N THR A 19 6.76 14.47 -14.66
CA THR A 19 6.51 15.56 -15.62
C THR A 19 6.50 16.94 -14.97
N LYS A 20 6.14 16.99 -13.70
CA LYS A 20 6.21 18.19 -12.86
C LYS A 20 6.02 17.76 -11.41
N ALA A 21 7.11 17.40 -10.75
CA ALA A 21 7.09 17.03 -9.35
C ALA A 21 7.64 18.14 -8.48
N ASP A 22 6.84 18.60 -7.52
CA ASP A 22 7.17 19.64 -6.56
C ASP A 22 7.03 19.04 -5.15
N LEU A 23 7.98 19.33 -4.25
CA LEU A 23 7.89 18.95 -2.84
C LEU A 23 8.78 19.84 -2.00
N GLN A 24 8.27 20.29 -0.87
CA GLN A 24 9.06 21.01 0.12
C GLN A 24 9.05 20.24 1.44
N ILE A 25 10.23 20.00 2.02
CA ILE A 25 10.42 19.31 3.29
C ILE A 25 10.95 20.31 4.32
N ASN A 26 10.27 20.46 5.43
CA ASN A 26 10.64 21.33 6.54
C ASN A 26 10.97 20.49 7.78
N ARG A 27 11.59 21.10 8.78
CA ARG A 27 11.82 20.43 10.07
C ARG A 27 10.50 20.03 10.72
N GLY A 28 10.43 18.81 11.22
CA GLY A 28 9.24 18.26 11.88
C GLY A 28 8.11 17.84 10.93
N ASP A 29 8.31 17.90 9.61
CA ASP A 29 7.35 17.35 8.64
C ASP A 29 7.39 15.81 8.68
N SER A 30 6.21 15.18 8.65
CA SER A 30 6.07 13.75 8.35
C SER A 30 5.18 13.60 7.12
N ILE A 31 5.80 13.23 5.99
CA ILE A 31 5.17 13.25 4.67
C ILE A 31 4.96 11.82 4.19
N GLY A 32 3.70 11.43 3.98
CA GLY A 32 3.36 10.20 3.26
C GLY A 32 3.42 10.42 1.75
N LEU A 33 4.35 9.77 1.04
CA LEU A 33 4.46 9.83 -0.42
C LEU A 33 3.72 8.64 -1.03
N ILE A 34 2.58 8.90 -1.65
CA ILE A 34 1.68 7.87 -2.16
C ILE A 34 1.47 7.96 -3.68
N GLY A 35 0.96 6.90 -4.27
CA GLY A 35 0.65 6.79 -5.70
C GLY A 35 0.60 5.33 -6.13
N VAL A 36 0.03 5.06 -7.31
CA VAL A 36 -0.02 3.70 -7.86
C VAL A 36 1.38 3.13 -8.10
N ASN A 37 1.48 1.81 -8.23
CA ASN A 37 2.76 1.18 -8.57
C ASN A 37 3.24 1.66 -9.93
N GLY A 38 4.54 2.03 -10.00
CA GLY A 38 5.14 2.61 -11.20
C GLY A 38 4.89 4.13 -11.40
N ALA A 39 4.21 4.82 -10.48
CA ALA A 39 3.99 6.27 -10.57
C ALA A 39 5.26 7.12 -10.40
N GLY A 40 6.40 6.51 -10.06
CA GLY A 40 7.67 7.21 -9.90
C GLY A 40 8.03 7.60 -8.46
N LYS A 41 7.37 7.02 -7.44
CA LYS A 41 7.63 7.31 -6.01
C LYS A 41 9.10 7.12 -5.64
N SER A 42 9.64 5.91 -5.83
CA SER A 42 11.05 5.60 -5.51
C SER A 42 12.04 6.38 -6.40
N THR A 43 11.67 6.67 -7.67
CA THR A 43 12.47 7.53 -8.54
C THR A 43 12.56 8.94 -7.99
N PHE A 44 11.43 9.52 -7.58
CA PHE A 44 11.39 10.86 -7.00
C PHE A 44 12.19 10.91 -5.70
N LEU A 45 12.06 9.88 -4.85
CA LEU A 45 12.81 9.75 -3.62
C LEU A 45 14.33 9.70 -3.89
N LYS A 46 14.79 8.90 -4.87
CA LYS A 46 16.20 8.83 -5.27
C LYS A 46 16.73 10.17 -5.81
N ILE A 47 15.88 10.94 -6.50
CA ILE A 47 16.23 12.30 -6.96
C ILE A 47 16.37 13.24 -5.75
N LEU A 48 15.48 13.17 -4.76
CA LEU A 48 15.59 13.95 -3.51
C LEU A 48 16.85 13.59 -2.72
N LEU A 49 17.24 12.31 -2.71
CA LEU A 49 18.49 11.83 -2.11
C LEU A 49 19.75 12.29 -2.88
N GLY A 50 19.63 12.55 -4.17
CA GLY A 50 20.77 12.86 -5.06
C GLY A 50 21.43 11.65 -5.68
N GLU A 51 20.84 10.47 -5.52
CA GLU A 51 21.30 9.24 -6.15
C GLU A 51 20.95 9.21 -7.65
N GLU A 52 19.89 9.92 -8.05
CA GLU A 52 19.44 10.02 -9.43
C GLU A 52 19.35 11.51 -9.85
N ARG A 53 19.73 11.81 -11.09
CA ARG A 53 19.63 13.18 -11.65
C ARG A 53 18.27 13.39 -12.30
N CYS A 54 17.66 14.54 -12.07
CA CYS A 54 16.50 14.97 -12.83
C CYS A 54 16.91 15.44 -14.24
N ASP A 55 15.97 15.36 -15.19
CA ASP A 55 16.20 15.86 -16.56
C ASP A 55 16.06 17.39 -16.60
N THR A 56 15.03 17.93 -15.92
CA THR A 56 14.83 19.38 -15.71
C THR A 56 14.26 19.62 -14.32
N GLY A 57 14.28 20.86 -13.89
CA GLY A 57 13.86 21.27 -12.55
C GLY A 57 15.05 21.53 -11.64
N GLU A 58 14.78 21.93 -10.42
CA GLU A 58 15.80 22.30 -9.44
C GLU A 58 15.57 21.60 -8.11
N ILE A 59 16.66 21.19 -7.46
CA ILE A 59 16.61 20.62 -6.11
C ILE A 59 17.56 21.41 -5.22
N ILE A 60 16.98 22.06 -4.23
CA ILE A 60 17.72 22.83 -3.22
C ILE A 60 17.79 21.94 -1.96
N ARG A 61 19.01 21.60 -1.55
CA ARG A 61 19.28 20.86 -0.31
C ARG A 61 20.03 21.77 0.65
N ASN A 62 19.43 22.01 1.81
CA ASN A 62 20.04 22.80 2.89
C ASN A 62 20.58 21.91 4.01
N THR A 63 20.59 20.60 3.80
CA THR A 63 21.17 19.61 4.71
C THR A 63 21.79 18.46 3.94
N GLU A 64 22.90 17.94 4.45
CA GLU A 64 23.53 16.71 4.00
C GLU A 64 23.28 15.55 4.96
N ARG A 65 22.69 15.84 6.13
CA ARG A 65 22.38 14.83 7.16
C ARG A 65 21.06 14.13 6.83
N ILE A 66 21.15 13.18 5.92
CA ILE A 66 20.01 12.44 5.37
C ILE A 66 20.17 10.97 5.71
N GLY A 67 19.15 10.38 6.33
CA GLY A 67 19.01 8.93 6.53
C GLY A 67 18.14 8.32 5.44
N TYR A 68 18.43 7.07 5.04
CA TYR A 68 17.66 6.37 4.01
C TYR A 68 17.51 4.89 4.30
N LEU A 69 16.26 4.41 4.23
CA LEU A 69 15.90 2.99 4.18
C LEU A 69 15.42 2.65 2.77
N PRO A 70 16.17 1.83 2.02
CA PRO A 70 15.72 1.33 0.72
C PRO A 70 14.66 0.24 0.85
N GLN A 71 13.84 0.07 -0.18
CA GLN A 71 12.78 -0.94 -0.26
C GLN A 71 13.30 -2.38 -0.09
N PHE A 72 14.49 -2.67 -0.62
CA PHE A 72 15.11 -3.99 -0.49
C PHE A 72 16.23 -3.93 0.54
N ALA A 73 16.14 -4.82 1.53
CA ALA A 73 17.21 -5.00 2.49
C ALA A 73 18.49 -5.49 1.77
N ASP A 74 19.62 -4.94 2.19
CA ASP A 74 20.94 -5.36 1.69
C ASP A 74 21.13 -6.88 1.93
N SER A 75 21.46 -7.59 0.87
CA SER A 75 21.75 -9.04 0.90
C SER A 75 23.25 -9.32 0.69
N SER A 76 24.09 -8.34 1.00
CA SER A 76 25.54 -8.42 0.88
C SER A 76 26.14 -9.51 1.79
N GLU A 77 27.36 -9.90 1.52
CA GLU A 77 28.16 -10.78 2.40
C GLU A 77 28.65 -10.07 3.66
N ASP A 78 28.41 -8.75 3.75
CA ASP A 78 28.78 -7.93 4.91
C ASP A 78 28.13 -8.44 6.20
N THR A 79 28.82 -8.24 7.31
CA THR A 79 28.25 -8.56 8.63
C THR A 79 27.25 -7.48 9.06
N VAL A 80 26.34 -7.82 9.98
CA VAL A 80 25.41 -6.85 10.60
C VAL A 80 26.19 -5.68 11.19
N ARG A 81 27.33 -5.93 11.82
CA ARG A 81 28.23 -4.91 12.36
C ARG A 81 28.67 -3.91 11.29
N ASP A 82 29.07 -4.40 10.11
CA ASP A 82 29.53 -3.54 9.00
C ASP A 82 28.38 -2.68 8.46
N VAL A 83 27.20 -3.29 8.30
CA VAL A 83 25.99 -2.57 7.82
C VAL A 83 25.57 -1.48 8.81
N LEU A 84 25.58 -1.76 10.12
CA LEU A 84 25.26 -0.77 11.14
C LEU A 84 26.35 0.28 11.27
N GLY A 85 27.62 -0.08 11.11
CA GLY A 85 28.75 0.86 11.15
C GLY A 85 28.76 1.90 10.03
N ARG A 86 28.10 1.59 8.87
CA ARG A 86 27.89 2.54 7.77
C ARG A 86 26.75 3.54 8.04
N SER A 87 26.06 3.41 9.17
CA SER A 87 24.86 4.20 9.49
C SER A 87 25.16 5.64 9.95
N TYR A 88 26.38 5.92 10.31
CA TYR A 88 26.80 7.22 10.81
C TYR A 88 27.12 8.14 9.64
N GLY A 89 26.14 8.89 9.15
CA GLY A 89 26.30 9.78 7.99
C GLY A 89 27.40 10.82 8.15
N HIS A 90 27.63 11.32 9.39
CA HIS A 90 28.74 12.22 9.67
C HIS A 90 30.10 11.51 9.59
N LEU A 91 30.18 10.21 9.97
CA LEU A 91 31.41 9.42 9.81
C LEU A 91 31.69 9.06 8.35
N GLU A 92 30.68 8.90 7.54
CA GLU A 92 30.84 8.71 6.08
C GLU A 92 31.38 9.99 5.43
N HIS A 93 30.93 11.16 5.89
CA HIS A 93 31.51 12.45 5.46
C HIS A 93 32.98 12.56 5.88
N ILE A 94 33.31 12.20 7.14
CA ILE A 94 34.69 12.16 7.64
C ILE A 94 35.53 11.21 6.79
N ARG A 95 35.06 9.97 6.56
CA ARG A 95 35.78 8.96 5.74
C ARG A 95 35.94 9.42 4.29
N ARG A 96 34.93 10.09 3.70
CA ARG A 96 35.04 10.65 2.35
C ARG A 96 36.09 11.77 2.32
N ARG A 97 36.04 12.66 3.30
CA ARG A 97 37.01 13.76 3.41
C ARG A 97 38.43 13.24 3.62
N MET A 98 38.62 12.22 4.45
CA MET A 98 39.93 11.55 4.62
C MET A 98 40.43 10.96 3.30
N ARG A 99 39.57 10.26 2.51
CA ARG A 99 39.96 9.74 1.18
C ARG A 99 40.31 10.84 0.19
N GLU A 100 39.63 11.99 0.23
CA GLU A 100 39.99 13.15 -0.57
C GLU A 100 41.40 13.68 -0.19
N LEU A 101 41.65 13.78 1.13
CA LEU A 101 42.96 14.18 1.63
C LEU A 101 44.04 13.17 1.28
N ASP A 102 43.81 11.86 1.37
CA ASP A 102 44.73 10.82 0.91
C ASP A 102 45.04 10.94 -0.58
N SER A 103 44.02 11.26 -1.40
CA SER A 103 44.21 11.51 -2.83
C SER A 103 45.08 12.76 -3.08
N VAL A 104 44.85 13.82 -2.33
CA VAL A 104 45.65 15.05 -2.38
C VAL A 104 47.10 14.76 -1.96
N MET A 105 47.32 14.05 -0.85
CA MET A 105 48.63 13.64 -0.37
C MET A 105 49.39 12.78 -1.39
N SER A 106 48.67 11.99 -2.18
CA SER A 106 49.24 11.08 -3.20
C SER A 106 49.54 11.79 -4.52
N SER A 107 48.94 12.95 -4.80
CA SER A 107 49.10 13.67 -6.08
C SER A 107 50.43 14.44 -6.22
N GLY A 108 51.13 14.73 -5.12
CA GLY A 108 52.47 15.29 -5.12
C GLY A 108 52.61 16.75 -5.63
N GLU A 109 51.49 17.44 -5.89
CA GLU A 109 51.48 18.86 -6.28
C GLU A 109 51.54 19.76 -5.04
N ASP A 110 51.90 21.03 -5.23
CA ASP A 110 52.16 22.07 -4.21
C ASP A 110 51.13 22.05 -3.05
N ILE A 111 51.42 21.26 -2.02
CA ILE A 111 50.49 20.96 -0.92
C ILE A 111 50.95 21.67 0.33
N ASP A 112 50.04 22.41 0.98
CA ASP A 112 50.27 22.84 2.37
C ASP A 112 50.14 21.66 3.34
N TRP A 113 51.25 20.92 3.49
CA TRP A 113 51.33 19.73 4.34
C TRP A 113 50.90 19.98 5.78
N ASN A 114 51.09 21.16 6.32
CA ASN A 114 50.71 21.49 7.70
C ASN A 114 49.20 21.58 7.83
N SER A 115 48.49 22.15 6.86
CA SER A 115 47.04 22.24 6.85
C SER A 115 46.41 20.88 6.64
N VAL A 116 46.89 20.10 5.66
CA VAL A 116 46.34 18.76 5.31
C VAL A 116 46.55 17.76 6.44
N THR A 117 47.74 17.69 7.03
CA THR A 117 48.04 16.78 8.14
C THR A 117 47.30 17.15 9.42
N SER A 118 47.10 18.45 9.70
CA SER A 118 46.33 18.88 10.87
C SER A 118 44.84 18.56 10.71
N GLU A 119 44.27 18.78 9.52
CA GLU A 119 42.88 18.38 9.21
C GLU A 119 42.71 16.88 9.31
N TYR A 120 43.64 16.09 8.74
CA TYR A 120 43.62 14.62 8.80
C TYR A 120 43.68 14.11 10.23
N ALA A 121 44.54 14.66 11.09
CA ALA A 121 44.67 14.28 12.49
C ALA A 121 43.38 14.57 13.31
N VAL A 122 42.73 15.70 13.03
CA VAL A 122 41.42 16.02 13.65
C VAL A 122 40.37 14.99 13.24
N LEU A 123 40.25 14.73 11.95
CA LEU A 123 39.30 13.73 11.42
C LEU A 123 39.58 12.31 11.95
N GLU A 124 40.85 11.92 12.08
CA GLU A 124 41.25 10.62 12.66
C GLU A 124 40.93 10.55 14.16
N SER A 125 41.10 11.63 14.90
CA SER A 125 40.73 11.72 16.32
C SER A 125 39.22 11.61 16.50
N GLU A 126 38.41 12.27 15.66
CA GLU A 126 36.95 12.17 15.66
C GLU A 126 36.50 10.74 15.31
N LEU A 127 37.12 10.12 14.29
CA LEU A 127 36.81 8.74 13.89
C LEU A 127 37.18 7.70 14.96
N SER A 128 38.28 7.89 15.68
CA SER A 128 38.73 6.95 16.72
C SER A 128 37.96 7.12 18.04
N GLY A 129 37.53 8.33 18.38
CA GLY A 129 36.70 8.60 19.56
C GLY A 129 35.30 7.98 19.48
N SER A 130 34.75 7.87 18.28
CA SER A 130 33.39 7.37 18.05
C SER A 130 33.23 5.83 18.13
N LYS A 131 34.30 5.04 17.89
CA LYS A 131 34.20 3.57 17.76
C LYS A 131 33.61 2.83 18.97
N ALA A 132 33.94 3.22 20.19
CA ALA A 132 33.46 2.55 21.39
C ALA A 132 32.01 2.96 21.75
N GLU A 133 31.63 4.17 21.41
CA GLU A 133 30.27 4.70 21.55
C GLU A 133 29.36 4.13 20.48
N ASP A 134 29.90 3.91 19.27
CA ASP A 134 29.24 3.28 18.14
C ASP A 134 28.80 1.83 18.44
N GLU A 135 29.64 1.01 19.07
CA GLU A 135 29.29 -0.37 19.38
C GLU A 135 28.15 -0.46 20.41
N LYS A 136 28.17 0.40 21.42
CA LYS A 136 27.05 0.47 22.41
C LYS A 136 25.76 0.92 21.73
N THR A 137 25.82 1.89 20.85
CA THR A 137 24.68 2.42 20.11
C THR A 137 24.12 1.37 19.16
N GLN A 138 24.99 0.63 18.45
CA GLN A 138 24.59 -0.48 17.58
C GLN A 138 23.87 -1.59 18.37
N LEU A 139 24.42 -2.00 19.50
CA LEU A 139 23.82 -3.00 20.40
C LEU A 139 22.48 -2.53 20.96
N ALA A 140 22.38 -1.27 21.36
CA ALA A 140 21.14 -0.68 21.83
C ALA A 140 20.07 -0.64 20.73
N ALA A 141 20.45 -0.30 19.50
CA ALA A 141 19.55 -0.29 18.35
C ALA A 141 19.06 -1.69 18.00
N LEU A 142 19.93 -2.70 17.96
CA LEU A 142 19.54 -4.11 17.75
C LEU A 142 18.56 -4.58 18.83
N LYS A 143 18.84 -4.27 20.10
CA LYS A 143 17.95 -4.63 21.21
C LYS A 143 16.59 -3.98 21.10
N LYS A 144 16.52 -2.72 20.64
CA LYS A 144 15.25 -1.98 20.41
C LYS A 144 14.34 -2.68 19.39
N VAL A 145 14.91 -3.35 18.37
CA VAL A 145 14.14 -4.10 17.37
C VAL A 145 13.98 -5.59 17.69
N GLY A 146 14.40 -6.02 18.89
CA GLY A 146 14.27 -7.40 19.34
C GLY A 146 15.26 -8.39 18.72
N LEU A 147 16.44 -7.92 18.29
CA LEU A 147 17.52 -8.79 17.83
C LEU A 147 18.59 -8.96 18.93
N PRO A 148 19.03 -10.21 19.24
CA PRO A 148 20.08 -10.45 20.22
C PRO A 148 21.48 -10.05 19.70
N GLN A 149 22.41 -9.81 20.62
CA GLN A 149 23.78 -9.36 20.32
C GLN A 149 24.52 -10.29 19.37
N GLU A 150 24.24 -11.59 19.41
CA GLU A 150 24.89 -12.63 18.58
C GLU A 150 24.69 -12.38 17.07
N PHE A 151 23.73 -11.54 16.70
CA PHE A 151 23.50 -11.18 15.31
C PHE A 151 24.60 -10.27 14.73
N MET A 152 25.35 -9.55 15.57
CA MET A 152 26.35 -8.57 15.12
C MET A 152 27.37 -9.17 14.14
N ASP A 153 27.79 -10.41 14.38
CA ASP A 153 28.84 -11.07 13.59
C ASP A 153 28.28 -11.99 12.50
N ARG A 154 26.94 -12.05 12.34
CA ARG A 154 26.29 -12.79 11.25
C ARG A 154 26.35 -12.00 9.95
N SER A 155 26.56 -12.73 8.83
CA SER A 155 26.46 -12.13 7.50
C SER A 155 24.99 -11.88 7.12
N MET A 156 24.72 -10.76 6.48
CA MET A 156 23.38 -10.37 6.02
C MET A 156 22.73 -11.42 5.10
N CYS A 157 23.52 -12.11 4.28
CA CYS A 157 23.01 -13.16 3.39
C CYS A 157 22.44 -14.38 4.14
N THR A 158 22.87 -14.62 5.39
CA THR A 158 22.40 -15.76 6.22
C THR A 158 21.11 -15.47 6.97
N LEU A 159 20.67 -14.22 6.99
CA LEU A 159 19.49 -13.77 7.71
C LEU A 159 18.21 -14.03 6.90
N SER A 160 17.13 -14.34 7.59
CA SER A 160 15.80 -14.34 7.00
C SER A 160 15.38 -12.93 6.55
N GLY A 161 14.39 -12.82 5.66
CA GLY A 161 13.90 -11.52 5.19
C GLY A 161 13.49 -10.59 6.33
N GLY A 162 12.74 -11.11 7.32
CA GLY A 162 12.31 -10.34 8.49
C GLY A 162 13.48 -9.90 9.39
N GLU A 163 14.49 -10.76 9.60
CA GLU A 163 15.70 -10.41 10.36
C GLU A 163 16.51 -9.32 9.66
N ARG A 164 16.67 -9.40 8.32
CA ARG A 164 17.33 -8.35 7.53
C ARG A 164 16.61 -7.01 7.69
N THR A 165 15.28 -7.02 7.60
CA THR A 165 14.49 -5.79 7.78
C THR A 165 14.66 -5.23 9.18
N LYS A 166 14.71 -6.05 10.23
CA LYS A 166 15.00 -5.59 11.60
C LYS A 166 16.40 -4.98 11.72
N VAL A 167 17.41 -5.54 11.06
CA VAL A 167 18.76 -4.93 11.01
C VAL A 167 18.70 -3.56 10.32
N MET A 168 17.99 -3.45 9.21
CA MET A 168 17.81 -2.17 8.51
C MET A 168 17.04 -1.14 9.36
N LEU A 169 16.06 -1.58 10.15
CA LEU A 169 15.39 -0.71 11.13
C LEU A 169 16.35 -0.25 12.24
N SER A 170 17.24 -1.14 12.73
CA SER A 170 18.29 -0.74 13.67
C SER A 170 19.20 0.35 13.10
N ARG A 171 19.53 0.23 11.80
CA ARG A 171 20.26 1.26 11.06
C ARG A 171 19.54 2.62 11.09
N ILE A 172 18.21 2.62 10.88
CA ILE A 172 17.40 3.84 10.95
C ILE A 172 17.41 4.46 12.34
N VAL A 173 17.32 3.64 13.39
CA VAL A 173 17.40 4.12 14.79
C VAL A 173 18.70 4.89 15.01
N ILE A 174 19.81 4.34 14.53
CA ILE A 174 21.13 4.99 14.64
C ILE A 174 21.16 6.28 13.81
N GLN A 175 20.67 6.24 12.56
CA GLN A 175 20.67 7.40 11.67
C GLN A 175 19.78 8.53 12.18
N ALA A 176 18.65 8.22 12.80
CA ALA A 176 17.70 9.22 13.30
C ALA A 176 18.30 10.16 14.35
N GLU A 177 19.28 9.72 15.14
CA GLU A 177 19.97 10.56 16.12
C GLU A 177 20.88 11.60 15.48
N GLY A 178 21.32 11.35 14.22
CA GLY A 178 22.29 12.21 13.51
C GLY A 178 21.75 12.90 12.26
N CYS A 179 20.52 12.65 11.82
CA CYS A 179 19.98 13.19 10.58
C CYS A 179 18.91 14.28 10.80
N ASP A 180 18.74 15.16 9.80
CA ASP A 180 17.67 16.14 9.77
C ASP A 180 16.44 15.63 9.01
N VAL A 181 16.64 14.70 8.05
CA VAL A 181 15.61 14.09 7.22
C VAL A 181 15.84 12.60 7.11
N LEU A 182 14.77 11.83 7.24
CA LEU A 182 14.75 10.39 7.10
C LEU A 182 13.82 9.98 5.95
N PHE A 183 14.37 9.31 4.96
CA PHE A 183 13.62 8.75 3.84
C PHE A 183 13.38 7.25 4.06
N LEU A 184 12.13 6.81 3.96
CA LEU A 184 11.71 5.43 4.19
C LEU A 184 10.94 4.92 2.96
N ASP A 185 11.51 3.94 2.26
CA ASP A 185 10.85 3.31 1.11
C ASP A 185 10.28 1.95 1.51
N GLU A 186 8.95 1.85 1.66
CA GLU A 186 8.19 0.67 2.10
C GLU A 186 8.70 0.06 3.42
N PRO A 187 8.82 0.85 4.51
CA PRO A 187 9.40 0.38 5.77
C PRO A 187 8.56 -0.69 6.48
N THR A 188 7.29 -0.81 6.15
CA THR A 188 6.36 -1.78 6.75
C THR A 188 6.32 -3.11 6.02
N SER A 189 6.95 -3.21 4.84
CA SER A 189 6.95 -4.43 4.03
C SER A 189 7.66 -5.57 4.76
N HIS A 190 7.01 -6.74 4.80
CA HIS A 190 7.51 -7.97 5.46
C HIS A 190 7.70 -7.89 6.97
N LEU A 191 7.24 -6.81 7.62
CA LEU A 191 7.21 -6.71 9.07
C LEU A 191 5.94 -7.34 9.64
N ASP A 192 6.09 -7.91 10.82
CA ASP A 192 4.95 -8.28 11.64
C ASP A 192 4.32 -7.05 12.31
N ILE A 193 3.09 -7.19 12.74
CA ILE A 193 2.30 -6.08 13.27
C ILE A 193 2.98 -5.42 14.48
N ASP A 194 3.57 -6.22 15.40
CA ASP A 194 4.24 -5.69 16.60
C ASP A 194 5.45 -4.82 16.22
N THR A 195 6.21 -5.23 15.20
CA THR A 195 7.35 -4.45 14.69
C THR A 195 6.88 -3.17 13.98
N VAL A 196 5.77 -3.21 13.26
CA VAL A 196 5.16 -2.01 12.64
C VAL A 196 4.69 -1.03 13.73
N GLU A 197 4.00 -1.50 14.77
CA GLU A 197 3.54 -0.67 15.89
C GLU A 197 4.74 -0.01 16.62
N TRP A 198 5.81 -0.77 16.81
CA TRP A 198 7.04 -0.23 17.37
C TRP A 198 7.64 0.88 16.47
N LEU A 199 7.67 0.67 15.13
CA LEU A 199 8.18 1.67 14.20
C LEU A 199 7.32 2.94 14.19
N GLU A 200 6.00 2.81 14.29
CA GLU A 200 5.08 3.94 14.43
C GLU A 200 5.44 4.79 15.65
N ASP A 201 5.56 4.16 16.82
CA ASP A 201 5.87 4.84 18.07
C ASP A 201 7.28 5.46 18.04
N PHE A 202 8.24 4.78 17.39
CA PHE A 202 9.58 5.34 17.19
C PHE A 202 9.54 6.62 16.34
N LEU A 203 8.84 6.60 15.18
CA LEU A 203 8.78 7.76 14.28
C LEU A 203 8.01 8.94 14.88
N LEU A 204 6.97 8.69 15.67
CA LEU A 204 6.22 9.73 16.37
C LEU A 204 7.07 10.45 17.43
N ASN A 205 8.02 9.73 18.05
CA ASN A 205 8.92 10.29 19.06
C ASN A 205 10.24 10.82 18.46
N ALA A 206 10.54 10.50 17.20
CA ALA A 206 11.72 11.00 16.52
C ALA A 206 11.46 12.43 16.03
N HIS A 207 12.24 13.39 16.52
CA HIS A 207 12.14 14.81 16.12
C HIS A 207 12.83 15.10 14.78
N VAL A 208 12.72 14.17 13.84
CA VAL A 208 13.35 14.21 12.51
C VAL A 208 12.26 14.37 11.46
N ALA A 209 12.52 15.17 10.41
CA ALA A 209 11.60 15.21 9.29
C ALA A 209 11.61 13.85 8.57
N THR A 210 10.43 13.34 8.21
CA THR A 210 10.31 12.03 7.55
C THR A 210 9.59 12.14 6.20
N VAL A 211 10.06 11.38 5.22
CA VAL A 211 9.36 11.14 3.95
C VAL A 211 9.20 9.65 3.78
N ILE A 212 7.96 9.18 3.74
CA ILE A 212 7.61 7.77 3.85
C ILE A 212 6.82 7.34 2.63
N ILE A 213 7.33 6.38 1.88
CA ILE A 213 6.56 5.65 0.89
C ILE A 213 6.01 4.41 1.61
N SER A 214 4.70 4.25 1.67
CA SER A 214 4.08 3.05 2.22
C SER A 214 2.71 2.78 1.59
N HIS A 215 2.36 1.50 1.55
CA HIS A 215 1.02 1.02 1.20
C HIS A 215 0.21 0.60 2.44
N ASP A 216 0.77 0.74 3.64
CA ASP A 216 0.06 0.53 4.90
C ASP A 216 -0.71 1.81 5.30
N ARG A 217 -2.03 1.73 5.20
CA ARG A 217 -2.93 2.86 5.46
C ARG A 217 -2.97 3.25 6.94
N TYR A 218 -2.96 2.26 7.85
CA TYR A 218 -2.93 2.51 9.29
C TYR A 218 -1.64 3.20 9.71
N PHE A 219 -0.52 2.72 9.16
CA PHE A 219 0.78 3.32 9.40
C PHE A 219 0.83 4.78 8.93
N LEU A 220 0.39 5.04 7.69
CA LEU A 220 0.33 6.41 7.16
C LEU A 220 -0.64 7.31 7.93
N ASP A 221 -1.77 6.75 8.38
CA ASP A 221 -2.76 7.51 9.13
C ASP A 221 -2.25 7.93 10.51
N LYS A 222 -1.43 7.08 11.15
CA LYS A 222 -0.84 7.35 12.46
C LYS A 222 0.38 8.29 12.38
N VAL A 223 1.23 8.13 11.37
CA VAL A 223 2.54 8.78 11.33
C VAL A 223 2.56 10.04 10.46
N ALA A 224 1.82 10.08 9.33
CA ALA A 224 1.90 11.19 8.40
C ALA A 224 1.09 12.42 8.87
N THR A 225 1.72 13.60 8.81
CA THR A 225 1.07 14.90 9.07
C THR A 225 0.58 15.57 7.79
N ARG A 226 1.12 15.17 6.65
CA ARG A 226 0.65 15.55 5.31
C ARG A 226 0.96 14.45 4.30
N VAL A 227 0.18 14.41 3.22
CA VAL A 227 0.31 13.41 2.17
C VAL A 227 0.64 14.10 0.86
N CYS A 228 1.65 13.59 0.16
CA CYS A 228 2.01 13.98 -1.21
C CYS A 228 1.66 12.84 -2.15
N GLU A 229 0.72 13.07 -3.05
CA GLU A 229 0.32 12.10 -4.07
C GLU A 229 1.08 12.34 -5.36
N ILE A 230 1.66 11.26 -5.93
CA ILE A 230 2.19 11.27 -7.30
C ILE A 230 1.18 10.60 -8.23
N SER A 231 0.67 11.38 -9.18
CA SER A 231 -0.26 10.92 -10.20
C SER A 231 0.09 11.55 -11.55
N ASN A 232 0.16 10.74 -12.61
CA ASN A 232 0.53 11.16 -13.97
C ASN A 232 1.84 11.99 -14.02
N GLY A 233 2.82 11.62 -13.17
CA GLY A 233 4.10 12.29 -13.06
C GLY A 233 4.06 13.67 -12.40
N LYS A 234 2.93 14.09 -11.82
CA LYS A 234 2.75 15.33 -11.08
C LYS A 234 2.54 15.03 -9.60
N THR A 235 2.98 15.93 -8.73
CA THR A 235 2.74 15.84 -7.29
C THR A 235 1.57 16.73 -6.88
N ARG A 236 0.82 16.29 -5.88
CA ARG A 236 -0.20 17.07 -5.22
C ARG A 236 -0.15 16.85 -3.71
N GLU A 237 -0.08 17.93 -2.96
CA GLU A 237 0.03 17.88 -1.50
C GLU A 237 -1.32 18.10 -0.82
N TYR A 238 -1.56 17.32 0.24
CA TYR A 238 -2.74 17.40 1.09
C TYR A 238 -2.30 17.48 2.56
N LYS A 239 -2.80 18.47 3.29
CA LYS A 239 -2.55 18.59 4.74
C LYS A 239 -3.41 17.58 5.49
N GLY A 240 -2.84 16.94 6.50
CA GLY A 240 -3.49 15.94 7.33
C GLY A 240 -2.96 14.54 7.06
N ASN A 241 -3.50 13.56 7.79
CA ASN A 241 -3.17 12.15 7.69
C ASN A 241 -3.80 11.50 6.43
N TYR A 242 -3.65 10.19 6.31
CA TYR A 242 -4.16 9.46 5.15
C TYR A 242 -5.69 9.52 5.01
N SER A 243 -6.44 9.42 6.11
CA SER A 243 -7.90 9.55 6.11
C SER A 243 -8.35 10.93 5.63
N SER A 244 -7.74 12.00 6.14
CA SER A 244 -8.00 13.38 5.67
C SER A 244 -7.65 13.59 4.19
N PHE A 245 -6.60 12.91 3.72
CA PHE A 245 -6.24 12.92 2.29
C PHE A 245 -7.36 12.31 1.45
N LEU A 246 -7.88 11.13 1.82
CA LEU A 246 -8.96 10.47 1.07
C LEU A 246 -10.19 11.36 0.94
N GLU A 247 -10.63 11.97 2.03
CA GLU A 247 -11.77 12.89 2.01
C GLU A 247 -11.55 14.07 1.04
N LYS A 248 -10.38 14.71 1.15
CA LYS A 248 -10.03 15.86 0.28
C LYS A 248 -9.89 15.46 -1.18
N LYS A 249 -9.27 14.30 -1.44
CA LYS A 249 -9.14 13.77 -2.81
C LYS A 249 -10.51 13.50 -3.44
N MET A 250 -11.44 12.93 -2.68
CA MET A 250 -12.80 12.70 -3.17
C MET A 250 -13.50 14.01 -3.55
N LEU A 251 -13.41 15.03 -2.71
CA LEU A 251 -13.97 16.37 -3.00
C LEU A 251 -13.32 17.01 -4.24
N ASP A 252 -12.01 16.83 -4.41
CA ASP A 252 -11.29 17.35 -5.57
C ASP A 252 -11.69 16.64 -6.86
N LEU A 253 -11.80 15.31 -6.83
CA LEU A 253 -12.26 14.51 -7.97
C LEU A 253 -13.69 14.93 -8.39
N GLU A 254 -14.57 15.13 -7.43
CA GLU A 254 -15.93 15.62 -7.69
C GLU A 254 -15.93 16.98 -8.39
N ARG A 255 -15.09 17.91 -7.89
CA ARG A 255 -14.93 19.22 -8.52
C ARG A 255 -14.43 19.10 -9.95
N MET A 256 -13.37 18.30 -10.16
CA MET A 256 -12.78 18.05 -11.48
C MET A 256 -13.80 17.42 -12.44
N GLU A 257 -14.59 16.45 -11.99
CA GLU A 257 -15.64 15.82 -12.80
C GLU A 257 -16.72 16.83 -13.22
N LYS A 258 -17.17 17.68 -12.29
CA LYS A 258 -18.13 18.75 -12.59
C LYS A 258 -17.57 19.74 -13.62
N GLU A 259 -16.31 20.12 -13.47
CA GLU A 259 -15.65 21.04 -14.40
C GLU A 259 -15.43 20.42 -15.77
N TYR A 260 -14.95 19.16 -15.81
CA TYR A 260 -14.77 18.42 -17.04
C TYR A 260 -16.11 18.21 -17.78
N ARG A 261 -17.17 17.88 -17.06
CA ARG A 261 -18.52 17.76 -17.63
C ARG A 261 -19.00 19.07 -18.24
N LYS A 262 -18.79 20.20 -17.54
CA LYS A 262 -19.11 21.53 -18.08
C LYS A 262 -18.31 21.81 -19.35
N TYR A 263 -17.02 21.56 -19.34
CA TYR A 263 -16.13 21.70 -20.49
C TYR A 263 -16.62 20.87 -21.68
N THR A 264 -16.89 19.59 -21.47
CA THR A 264 -17.36 18.67 -22.53
C THR A 264 -18.68 19.13 -23.16
N ILE A 265 -19.62 19.58 -22.32
CA ILE A 265 -20.91 20.13 -22.80
C ILE A 265 -20.67 21.41 -23.61
N GLN A 266 -19.81 22.31 -23.14
CA GLN A 266 -19.50 23.54 -23.86
C GLN A 266 -18.80 23.27 -25.19
N LYS A 267 -17.80 22.38 -25.19
CA LYS A 267 -17.06 21.97 -26.39
C LYS A 267 -18.03 21.37 -27.42
N LYS A 268 -18.84 20.39 -27.01
CA LYS A 268 -19.82 19.74 -27.88
C LYS A 268 -20.83 20.75 -28.47
N ARG A 269 -21.31 21.68 -27.63
CA ARG A 269 -22.21 22.74 -28.11
C ARG A 269 -21.56 23.67 -29.14
N GLN A 270 -20.28 24.02 -28.99
CA GLN A 270 -19.55 24.82 -29.98
C GLN A 270 -19.33 24.05 -31.30
N GLU A 271 -19.02 22.77 -31.20
CA GLU A 271 -18.84 21.87 -32.34
C GLU A 271 -20.17 21.67 -33.09
N GLU A 272 -21.30 21.48 -32.39
CA GLU A 272 -22.63 21.36 -32.99
C GLU A 272 -23.04 22.65 -33.73
N ILE A 273 -22.87 23.81 -33.11
CA ILE A 273 -23.14 25.11 -33.73
C ILE A 273 -22.24 25.30 -34.98
N ALA A 274 -20.96 24.93 -34.88
CA ALA A 274 -20.04 25.01 -35.99
C ALA A 274 -20.46 24.05 -37.13
N ALA A 275 -20.91 22.83 -36.81
CA ALA A 275 -21.41 21.87 -37.82
C ALA A 275 -22.71 22.30 -38.51
N GLU A 276 -23.63 22.93 -37.77
CA GLU A 276 -24.84 23.52 -38.34
C GLU A 276 -24.50 24.67 -39.31
N MET A 277 -23.58 25.57 -38.93
CA MET A 277 -23.16 26.71 -39.75
C MET A 277 -22.37 26.27 -41.01
N HIS A 278 -21.76 25.06 -40.99
CA HIS A 278 -21.07 24.51 -42.18
C HIS A 278 -22.05 24.08 -43.26
N ARG A 279 -23.30 23.76 -42.95
CA ARG A 279 -24.33 23.39 -43.93
C ARG A 279 -24.79 24.59 -44.73
N ASP A 280 -24.71 25.79 -44.17
CA ASP A 280 -25.08 27.05 -44.83
C ASP A 280 -23.84 27.74 -45.36
N GLN A 281 -23.57 27.62 -46.66
CA GLN A 281 -22.36 28.12 -47.35
C GLN A 281 -22.01 29.61 -47.13
N TRP A 282 -22.86 30.37 -46.44
CA TRP A 282 -22.71 31.82 -46.25
C TRP A 282 -21.92 32.25 -44.98
N PHE A 283 -21.56 31.33 -44.08
CA PHE A 283 -20.96 31.68 -42.79
C PHE A 283 -19.52 31.12 -42.56
N SER A 284 -18.71 31.00 -43.62
CA SER A 284 -17.36 30.40 -43.51
C SER A 284 -16.43 31.10 -42.48
N ALA A 285 -16.55 32.42 -42.33
CA ALA A 285 -15.74 33.17 -41.35
C ALA A 285 -16.21 32.96 -39.89
N VAL A 286 -17.52 32.87 -39.68
CA VAL A 286 -18.12 32.63 -38.36
C VAL A 286 -17.87 31.19 -37.93
N HIS A 287 -17.96 30.25 -38.84
CA HIS A 287 -17.59 28.84 -38.63
C HIS A 287 -16.15 28.69 -38.16
N LYS A 288 -15.17 29.29 -38.89
CA LYS A 288 -13.75 29.29 -38.48
C LYS A 288 -13.53 29.94 -37.11
N THR A 289 -14.27 31.00 -36.79
CA THR A 289 -14.19 31.67 -35.49
C THR A 289 -14.71 30.78 -34.35
N ARG A 290 -15.80 30.03 -34.59
CA ARG A 290 -16.38 29.09 -33.59
C ARG A 290 -15.51 27.87 -33.36
N LEU A 291 -14.91 27.29 -34.41
CA LEU A 291 -13.91 26.24 -34.26
C LEU A 291 -12.69 26.73 -33.43
N ARG A 292 -12.17 27.93 -33.77
CA ARG A 292 -11.10 28.54 -32.95
C ARG A 292 -11.51 28.83 -31.52
N MET A 293 -12.78 29.10 -31.24
CA MET A 293 -13.28 29.23 -29.86
C MET A 293 -13.33 27.87 -29.15
N ALA A 294 -13.73 26.80 -29.85
CA ALA A 294 -13.68 25.44 -29.31
C ALA A 294 -12.23 24.99 -29.02
N ASP A 295 -11.30 25.31 -29.94
CA ASP A 295 -9.85 25.01 -29.79
C ASP A 295 -9.18 25.88 -28.70
N ARG A 296 -9.72 27.07 -28.39
CA ARG A 296 -9.24 27.97 -27.34
C ARG A 296 -9.80 27.67 -25.96
N LEU A 297 -10.81 26.78 -25.85
CA LEU A 297 -11.21 26.29 -24.54
C LEU A 297 -9.99 25.54 -23.96
N GLU A 298 -9.52 25.99 -22.79
CA GLU A 298 -8.46 25.27 -22.08
C GLU A 298 -8.83 23.80 -21.99
N GLU A 299 -8.01 22.96 -22.59
CA GLU A 299 -8.21 21.51 -22.58
C GLU A 299 -8.12 21.03 -21.13
N LYS A 300 -9.25 20.64 -20.57
CA LYS A 300 -9.28 20.09 -19.22
C LYS A 300 -9.02 18.61 -19.30
N GLU A 301 -8.02 18.17 -18.55
CA GLU A 301 -7.72 16.74 -18.40
C GLU A 301 -8.96 16.03 -17.83
N ALA A 302 -9.32 14.89 -18.41
CA ALA A 302 -10.36 14.05 -17.86
C ALA A 302 -9.95 13.64 -16.44
N PRO A 303 -10.83 13.77 -15.43
CA PRO A 303 -10.51 13.33 -14.09
C PRO A 303 -10.13 11.84 -14.12
N GLU A 304 -9.10 11.47 -13.38
CA GLU A 304 -8.82 10.06 -13.14
C GLU A 304 -10.06 9.43 -12.51
N THR A 305 -10.83 8.71 -13.32
CA THR A 305 -11.86 7.86 -12.74
C THR A 305 -11.12 6.82 -11.90
N MET A 306 -11.29 6.84 -10.57
CA MET A 306 -11.03 5.65 -9.77
C MET A 306 -11.90 4.57 -10.40
N LYS A 307 -11.28 3.70 -11.20
CA LYS A 307 -11.98 2.55 -11.79
C LYS A 307 -12.27 1.64 -10.60
N ASN A 308 -13.45 1.79 -10.01
CA ASN A 308 -13.93 0.89 -8.99
C ASN A 308 -14.05 -0.48 -9.64
N ILE A 309 -13.18 -1.36 -9.23
CA ILE A 309 -13.19 -2.75 -9.65
C ILE A 309 -14.25 -3.43 -8.80
N THR A 310 -15.50 -3.43 -9.25
CA THR A 310 -16.53 -4.26 -8.62
C THR A 310 -16.32 -5.68 -9.11
N VAL A 311 -15.67 -6.50 -8.31
CA VAL A 311 -15.47 -7.90 -8.58
C VAL A 311 -16.51 -8.68 -7.78
N ARG A 312 -17.43 -9.35 -8.45
CA ARG A 312 -18.34 -10.32 -7.79
C ARG A 312 -17.66 -11.68 -7.82
N ILE A 313 -17.37 -12.23 -6.65
CA ILE A 313 -16.87 -13.59 -6.50
C ILE A 313 -18.08 -14.52 -6.58
N GLN A 314 -18.08 -15.45 -7.53
CA GLN A 314 -19.14 -16.46 -7.61
C GLN A 314 -18.92 -17.51 -6.52
N SER A 315 -19.84 -17.59 -5.55
CA SER A 315 -19.79 -18.63 -4.53
C SER A 315 -20.39 -19.93 -5.05
N ALA A 316 -19.74 -21.07 -4.74
CA ALA A 316 -20.27 -22.40 -5.01
C ALA A 316 -21.51 -22.70 -4.15
N PRO A 317 -22.35 -23.68 -4.57
CA PRO A 317 -23.50 -24.08 -3.77
C PRO A 317 -23.12 -24.59 -2.37
N LYS A 318 -24.06 -24.48 -1.46
CA LYS A 318 -23.98 -24.57 0.01
C LYS A 318 -23.10 -25.70 0.55
N SER A 319 -22.06 -25.33 1.33
CA SER A 319 -21.38 -26.22 2.30
C SER A 319 -22.27 -26.45 3.54
N GLY A 320 -22.00 -27.52 4.32
CA GLY A 320 -22.64 -27.76 5.62
C GLY A 320 -22.41 -26.60 6.62
N LYS A 321 -22.94 -26.74 7.84
CA LYS A 321 -22.79 -25.72 8.90
C LYS A 321 -21.32 -25.55 9.31
N ASN A 322 -20.60 -26.66 9.52
CA ASN A 322 -19.17 -26.70 9.77
C ASN A 322 -18.43 -26.91 8.45
N VAL A 323 -17.35 -26.19 8.25
CA VAL A 323 -16.51 -26.24 7.05
C VAL A 323 -15.16 -26.91 7.33
N ILE A 324 -14.55 -26.57 8.46
CA ILE A 324 -13.33 -27.22 8.98
C ILE A 324 -13.52 -27.43 10.47
N THR A 325 -13.11 -28.60 10.98
CA THR A 325 -13.00 -28.89 12.41
C THR A 325 -11.61 -29.45 12.67
N THR A 326 -10.89 -28.86 13.62
CA THR A 326 -9.61 -29.36 14.11
C THR A 326 -9.74 -29.76 15.57
N LYS A 327 -9.08 -30.88 15.95
CA LYS A 327 -9.01 -31.31 17.33
C LYS A 327 -7.60 -31.78 17.64
N ASP A 328 -6.99 -31.11 18.61
CA ASP A 328 -5.62 -31.35 19.04
C ASP A 328 -4.62 -31.39 17.87
N LEU A 329 -4.81 -30.49 16.89
CA LEU A 329 -3.99 -30.41 15.69
C LEU A 329 -2.57 -30.01 16.09
N THR A 330 -1.58 -30.85 15.74
CA THR A 330 -0.18 -30.59 15.98
C THR A 330 0.59 -30.59 14.68
N VAL A 331 1.57 -29.69 14.56
CA VAL A 331 2.41 -29.61 13.36
C VAL A 331 3.88 -29.55 13.77
N ASP A 332 4.64 -30.55 13.33
CA ASP A 332 6.07 -30.65 13.53
C ASP A 332 6.80 -30.38 12.22
N LEU A 333 7.81 -29.51 12.23
CA LEU A 333 8.65 -29.20 11.07
C LEU A 333 10.13 -29.20 11.46
N GLY A 334 10.94 -30.02 10.79
CA GLY A 334 12.37 -30.12 11.07
C GLY A 334 12.70 -30.55 12.50
N GLY A 335 11.85 -31.38 13.13
CA GLY A 335 12.02 -31.85 14.51
C GLY A 335 11.62 -30.85 15.58
N ARG A 336 11.06 -29.70 15.20
CA ARG A 336 10.54 -28.68 16.13
C ARG A 336 9.03 -28.62 16.00
N ARG A 337 8.34 -28.57 17.15
CA ARG A 337 6.90 -28.32 17.21
C ARG A 337 6.62 -26.87 16.87
N ILE A 338 5.79 -26.66 15.84
CA ILE A 338 5.42 -25.32 15.34
C ILE A 338 4.02 -24.95 15.78
N ILE A 339 3.07 -25.92 15.80
CA ILE A 339 1.71 -25.72 16.33
C ILE A 339 1.45 -26.85 17.33
N ASP A 340 0.92 -26.50 18.49
CA ASP A 340 0.67 -27.41 19.59
C ASP A 340 -0.83 -27.45 19.95
N GLU A 341 -1.43 -28.65 19.84
CA GLU A 341 -2.80 -29.01 20.27
C GLU A 341 -3.91 -28.00 19.89
N PHE A 342 -3.87 -27.48 18.65
CA PHE A 342 -4.87 -26.50 18.21
C PHE A 342 -6.21 -27.15 17.90
N SER A 343 -7.28 -26.68 18.57
CA SER A 343 -8.65 -27.13 18.36
C SER A 343 -9.58 -25.97 18.04
N ALA A 344 -10.30 -26.06 16.91
CA ALA A 344 -11.24 -25.04 16.46
C ALA A 344 -12.31 -25.60 15.52
N ASP A 345 -13.48 -24.98 15.54
CA ASP A 345 -14.56 -25.21 14.57
C ASP A 345 -14.72 -23.96 13.70
N VAL A 346 -14.59 -24.14 12.39
CA VAL A 346 -14.82 -23.07 11.40
C VAL A 346 -16.20 -23.25 10.80
N HIS A 347 -17.04 -22.26 10.97
CA HIS A 347 -18.40 -22.30 10.45
C HIS A 347 -18.51 -21.59 9.10
N LYS A 348 -19.56 -21.96 8.36
CA LYS A 348 -19.88 -21.33 7.09
C LYS A 348 -20.08 -19.82 7.23
N GLY A 349 -19.40 -19.03 6.37
CA GLY A 349 -19.50 -17.57 6.34
C GLY A 349 -18.63 -16.87 7.36
N GLU A 350 -17.84 -17.60 8.15
CA GLU A 350 -16.82 -17.00 8.99
C GLU A 350 -15.64 -16.51 8.14
N LYS A 351 -15.15 -15.33 8.48
CA LYS A 351 -14.00 -14.71 7.85
C LYS A 351 -12.92 -14.52 8.91
N ILE A 352 -11.94 -15.41 8.86
CA ILE A 352 -10.91 -15.58 9.89
C ILE A 352 -9.62 -14.96 9.40
N GLY A 353 -9.07 -14.04 10.19
CA GLY A 353 -7.74 -13.46 9.97
C GLY A 353 -6.71 -14.12 10.89
N ILE A 354 -5.65 -14.69 10.32
CA ILE A 354 -4.54 -15.29 11.07
C ILE A 354 -3.39 -14.27 11.09
N PHE A 355 -2.94 -13.91 12.29
CA PHE A 355 -1.83 -12.99 12.47
C PHE A 355 -0.88 -13.47 13.58
N GLY A 356 0.27 -12.81 13.73
CA GLY A 356 1.32 -13.15 14.71
C GLY A 356 2.69 -12.80 14.16
N ALA A 357 3.73 -12.90 14.97
CA ALA A 357 5.09 -12.57 14.59
C ALA A 357 5.61 -13.43 13.42
N ASN A 358 6.63 -12.94 12.71
CA ASN A 358 7.23 -13.68 11.62
C ASN A 358 7.92 -14.95 12.15
N GLY A 359 7.76 -16.07 11.41
CA GLY A 359 8.33 -17.36 11.79
C GLY A 359 7.53 -18.16 12.84
N GLN A 360 6.41 -17.65 13.34
CA GLN A 360 5.57 -18.34 14.33
C GLN A 360 4.71 -19.49 13.75
N GLY A 361 4.77 -19.75 12.44
CA GLY A 361 4.06 -20.89 11.86
C GLY A 361 2.71 -20.59 11.22
N LYS A 362 2.36 -19.33 10.94
CA LYS A 362 1.10 -18.94 10.29
C LYS A 362 0.84 -19.67 8.97
N SER A 363 1.76 -19.58 8.01
CA SER A 363 1.67 -20.29 6.73
C SER A 363 1.80 -21.81 6.89
N THR A 364 2.46 -22.28 7.95
CA THR A 364 2.55 -23.70 8.30
C THR A 364 1.17 -24.20 8.75
N LEU A 365 0.45 -23.47 9.60
CA LEU A 365 -0.92 -23.77 10.00
C LEU A 365 -1.84 -23.86 8.77
N VAL A 366 -1.78 -22.88 7.86
CA VAL A 366 -2.56 -22.89 6.61
C VAL A 366 -2.24 -24.12 5.76
N LYS A 367 -0.96 -24.49 5.60
CA LYS A 367 -0.56 -25.68 4.85
C LYS A 367 -1.03 -26.97 5.50
N ALA A 368 -1.09 -27.04 6.83
CA ALA A 368 -1.66 -28.16 7.56
C ALA A 368 -3.18 -28.26 7.35
N LEU A 369 -3.92 -27.14 7.43
CA LEU A 369 -5.36 -27.09 7.13
C LEU A 369 -5.68 -27.48 5.67
N LEU A 370 -4.73 -27.31 4.75
CA LEU A 370 -4.84 -27.74 3.35
C LEU A 370 -4.36 -29.19 3.13
N GLU A 371 -3.98 -29.92 4.19
CA GLU A 371 -3.38 -31.25 4.11
C GLU A 371 -2.11 -31.34 3.22
N LYS A 372 -1.45 -30.17 2.99
CA LYS A 372 -0.20 -30.11 2.20
C LYS A 372 1.03 -30.56 2.98
N ILE A 373 0.95 -30.58 4.29
CA ILE A 373 2.00 -31.07 5.19
C ILE A 373 1.39 -32.02 6.23
N PRO A 374 2.15 -33.01 6.73
CA PRO A 374 1.66 -33.92 7.74
C PRO A 374 1.36 -33.18 9.05
N SER A 375 0.25 -33.53 9.69
CA SER A 375 -0.15 -33.01 10.99
C SER A 375 -0.63 -34.16 11.88
N GLY A 376 -0.47 -34.02 13.21
CA GLY A 376 -1.08 -34.90 14.21
C GLY A 376 -2.44 -34.37 14.64
N GLY A 377 -3.16 -35.15 15.46
CA GLY A 377 -4.54 -34.83 15.85
C GLY A 377 -5.57 -35.18 14.79
N GLU A 378 -6.76 -34.56 14.90
CA GLU A 378 -7.85 -34.78 13.96
C GLU A 378 -8.11 -33.52 13.14
N LEU A 379 -8.16 -33.66 11.82
CA LEU A 379 -8.58 -32.61 10.89
C LEU A 379 -9.74 -33.15 10.04
N TRP A 380 -10.85 -32.46 10.06
CA TRP A 380 -11.98 -32.75 9.20
C TRP A 380 -12.34 -31.57 8.34
N ILE A 381 -12.47 -31.79 7.05
CA ILE A 381 -12.89 -30.80 6.06
C ILE A 381 -14.21 -31.28 5.46
N ALA A 382 -15.19 -30.39 5.37
CA ALA A 382 -16.51 -30.77 4.83
C ALA A 382 -16.38 -31.31 3.41
N PRO A 383 -17.02 -32.45 3.07
CA PRO A 383 -16.94 -33.08 1.74
C PRO A 383 -17.42 -32.17 0.60
N GLY A 384 -18.27 -31.18 0.91
CA GLY A 384 -18.73 -30.17 -0.04
C GLY A 384 -17.88 -28.91 -0.10
N ALA A 385 -16.75 -28.85 0.61
CA ALA A 385 -15.84 -27.70 0.58
C ALA A 385 -15.08 -27.65 -0.75
N LYS A 386 -15.30 -26.58 -1.51
CA LYS A 386 -14.55 -26.25 -2.71
C LYS A 386 -13.54 -25.18 -2.35
N ILE A 387 -12.28 -25.59 -2.15
CA ILE A 387 -11.22 -24.74 -1.64
C ILE A 387 -10.58 -23.95 -2.79
N GLY A 388 -10.53 -22.63 -2.63
CA GLY A 388 -9.69 -21.74 -3.41
C GLY A 388 -8.49 -21.33 -2.56
N TYR A 389 -7.27 -21.63 -3.00
CA TYR A 389 -6.05 -21.27 -2.29
C TYR A 389 -5.25 -20.22 -3.04
N PHE A 390 -4.93 -19.13 -2.35
CA PHE A 390 -4.03 -18.10 -2.83
C PHE A 390 -2.68 -18.26 -2.14
N ASP A 391 -1.71 -18.75 -2.88
CA ASP A 391 -0.35 -18.99 -2.38
C ASP A 391 0.51 -17.73 -2.44
N GLN A 392 1.31 -17.49 -1.42
CA GLN A 392 2.25 -16.37 -1.34
C GLN A 392 3.20 -16.29 -2.56
N ASN A 393 3.59 -17.44 -3.12
CA ASN A 393 4.50 -17.52 -4.27
C ASN A 393 3.80 -17.55 -5.63
N HIS A 394 2.45 -17.55 -5.66
CA HIS A 394 1.65 -17.65 -6.89
C HIS A 394 2.01 -18.85 -7.75
N GLY A 395 2.31 -20.00 -7.12
CA GLY A 395 2.81 -21.22 -7.77
C GLY A 395 1.85 -21.85 -8.80
N ASP A 396 0.57 -21.51 -8.75
CA ASP A 396 -0.45 -21.97 -9.72
C ASP A 396 -0.39 -21.26 -11.08
N LEU A 397 0.45 -20.21 -11.22
CA LEU A 397 0.60 -19.49 -12.47
C LEU A 397 1.64 -20.17 -13.37
N ILE A 398 1.31 -20.33 -14.65
CA ILE A 398 2.21 -20.90 -15.65
C ILE A 398 3.08 -19.76 -16.22
N PRO A 399 4.40 -19.74 -15.98
CA PRO A 399 5.25 -18.59 -16.33
C PRO A 399 5.29 -18.23 -17.81
N SER A 400 5.10 -19.23 -18.70
CA SER A 400 5.10 -19.05 -20.16
C SER A 400 3.78 -18.56 -20.73
N PHE A 401 2.67 -18.61 -19.96
CA PHE A 401 1.38 -18.13 -20.40
C PHE A 401 1.31 -16.61 -20.29
N THR A 402 0.49 -16.02 -21.14
CA THR A 402 0.02 -14.64 -20.92
C THR A 402 -1.05 -14.62 -19.85
N ALA A 403 -1.33 -13.43 -19.28
CA ALA A 403 -2.40 -13.30 -18.30
C ALA A 403 -3.76 -13.78 -18.87
N GLU A 404 -4.04 -13.47 -20.13
CA GLU A 404 -5.27 -13.92 -20.82
C GLU A 404 -5.32 -15.44 -20.97
N GLU A 405 -4.23 -16.05 -21.41
CA GLU A 405 -4.13 -17.51 -21.57
C GLU A 405 -4.32 -18.24 -20.25
N GLN A 406 -3.74 -17.71 -19.16
CA GLN A 406 -3.90 -18.26 -17.82
C GLN A 406 -5.37 -18.29 -17.39
N LEU A 407 -6.11 -17.21 -17.60
CA LEU A 407 -7.53 -17.16 -17.26
C LEU A 407 -8.34 -18.10 -18.16
N MET A 408 -8.08 -18.08 -19.48
CA MET A 408 -8.76 -18.98 -20.43
C MET A 408 -8.48 -20.45 -20.17
N HIS A 409 -7.35 -20.79 -19.59
CA HIS A 409 -7.04 -22.16 -19.15
C HIS A 409 -8.00 -22.63 -18.05
N VAL A 410 -8.50 -21.72 -17.22
CA VAL A 410 -9.44 -22.01 -16.12
C VAL A 410 -10.90 -22.04 -16.60
N ILE A 411 -11.32 -21.08 -17.43
CA ILE A 411 -12.73 -20.90 -17.78
C ILE A 411 -13.10 -21.36 -19.20
N GLY A 412 -12.12 -21.79 -19.99
CA GLY A 412 -12.30 -22.17 -21.39
C GLY A 412 -12.16 -20.98 -22.36
N LYS A 413 -11.76 -21.31 -23.59
CA LYS A 413 -11.47 -20.31 -24.65
C LYS A 413 -12.70 -19.52 -25.11
N GLU A 414 -13.89 -20.09 -24.91
CA GLU A 414 -15.18 -19.50 -25.31
C GLU A 414 -15.54 -18.25 -24.48
N ARG A 415 -15.01 -18.16 -23.25
CA ARG A 415 -15.27 -17.07 -22.30
C ARG A 415 -14.18 -15.99 -22.31
N ARG A 416 -13.47 -15.83 -23.41
CA ARG A 416 -12.37 -14.85 -23.57
C ARG A 416 -12.77 -13.42 -23.17
N GLY A 417 -14.00 -13.00 -23.48
CA GLY A 417 -14.51 -11.69 -23.12
C GLY A 417 -14.56 -11.45 -21.60
N GLU A 418 -14.94 -12.47 -20.83
CA GLU A 418 -14.97 -12.40 -19.38
C GLU A 418 -13.56 -12.32 -18.79
N ALA A 419 -12.62 -13.11 -19.35
CA ALA A 419 -11.21 -13.06 -18.95
C ALA A 419 -10.64 -11.64 -19.10
N ARG A 420 -10.81 -11.03 -20.28
CA ARG A 420 -10.35 -9.65 -20.55
C ARG A 420 -11.04 -8.61 -19.64
N GLN A 421 -12.34 -8.76 -19.43
CA GLN A 421 -13.09 -7.87 -18.56
C GLN A 421 -12.59 -7.95 -17.12
N LEU A 422 -12.29 -9.15 -16.62
CA LEU A 422 -11.75 -9.32 -15.26
C LEU A 422 -10.32 -8.78 -15.14
N LEU A 423 -9.46 -9.04 -16.14
CA LEU A 423 -8.10 -8.49 -16.17
C LEU A 423 -8.12 -6.95 -16.18
N ALA A 424 -9.01 -6.35 -16.97
CA ALA A 424 -9.18 -4.90 -16.99
C ALA A 424 -9.67 -4.36 -15.62
N ARG A 425 -10.56 -5.11 -14.94
CA ARG A 425 -10.98 -4.79 -13.57
C ARG A 425 -9.83 -4.88 -12.57
N MET A 426 -8.88 -5.82 -12.79
CA MET A 426 -7.64 -5.94 -12.02
C MET A 426 -6.57 -4.92 -12.43
N LEU A 427 -6.91 -3.87 -13.17
CA LEU A 427 -6.01 -2.83 -13.64
C LEU A 427 -4.81 -3.36 -14.47
N LEU A 428 -5.01 -4.49 -15.16
CA LEU A 428 -4.07 -4.97 -16.15
C LEU A 428 -4.46 -4.39 -17.51
N THR A 429 -3.59 -3.54 -18.06
CA THR A 429 -3.78 -2.90 -19.37
C THR A 429 -3.51 -3.88 -20.50
N ASP A 430 -4.00 -3.59 -21.70
CA ASP A 430 -3.87 -4.47 -22.88
C ASP A 430 -2.43 -4.91 -23.17
N GLU A 431 -1.45 -4.02 -23.05
CA GLU A 431 -0.04 -4.35 -23.22
C GLU A 431 0.47 -5.39 -22.21
N LYS A 432 -0.04 -5.37 -20.97
CA LYS A 432 0.37 -6.27 -19.89
C LYS A 432 -0.36 -7.62 -19.99
N VAL A 433 -1.56 -7.61 -20.55
CA VAL A 433 -2.37 -8.82 -20.74
C VAL A 433 -1.72 -9.77 -21.75
N GLU A 434 -1.00 -9.24 -22.73
CA GLU A 434 -0.34 -9.99 -23.80
C GLU A 434 1.11 -10.40 -23.47
N LYS A 435 1.67 -9.93 -22.33
CA LYS A 435 3.02 -10.30 -21.89
C LYS A 435 3.02 -11.63 -21.12
N PRO A 436 4.09 -12.43 -21.24
CA PRO A 436 4.26 -13.64 -20.44
C PRO A 436 4.27 -13.30 -18.94
N ILE A 437 3.63 -14.15 -18.13
CA ILE A 437 3.54 -13.99 -16.67
C ILE A 437 4.92 -13.86 -16.02
N SER A 438 5.94 -14.55 -16.57
CA SER A 438 7.33 -14.46 -16.10
C SER A 438 7.90 -13.04 -16.16
N THR A 439 7.40 -12.18 -17.04
CA THR A 439 7.88 -10.79 -17.23
C THR A 439 7.10 -9.77 -16.40
N LEU A 440 6.02 -10.19 -15.76
CA LEU A 440 5.18 -9.34 -14.92
C LEU A 440 5.86 -9.07 -13.57
N SER A 441 5.63 -7.87 -13.02
CA SER A 441 6.02 -7.54 -11.65
C SER A 441 5.29 -8.42 -10.61
N GLY A 442 5.80 -8.47 -9.38
CA GLY A 442 5.17 -9.23 -8.29
C GLY A 442 3.71 -8.86 -8.09
N GLY A 443 3.39 -7.56 -8.05
CA GLY A 443 2.02 -7.07 -7.91
C GLY A 443 1.13 -7.38 -9.12
N GLU A 444 1.66 -7.42 -10.34
CA GLU A 444 0.92 -7.82 -11.53
C GLU A 444 0.61 -9.31 -11.50
N ARG A 445 1.59 -10.14 -11.11
CA ARG A 445 1.36 -11.59 -10.92
C ARG A 445 0.32 -11.86 -9.84
N ALA A 446 0.38 -11.15 -8.72
CA ALA A 446 -0.63 -11.26 -7.64
C ALA A 446 -2.05 -10.96 -8.16
N ARG A 447 -2.20 -9.94 -9.00
CA ARG A 447 -3.50 -9.59 -9.61
C ARG A 447 -4.00 -10.65 -10.59
N VAL A 448 -3.10 -11.26 -11.37
CA VAL A 448 -3.45 -12.39 -12.25
C VAL A 448 -3.89 -13.60 -11.40
N ALA A 449 -3.14 -13.94 -10.34
CA ALA A 449 -3.48 -15.05 -9.45
C ALA A 449 -4.83 -14.83 -8.74
N MET A 450 -5.10 -13.61 -8.30
CA MET A 450 -6.39 -13.24 -7.71
C MET A 450 -7.51 -13.35 -8.76
N ALA A 451 -7.31 -12.89 -9.99
CA ALA A 451 -8.29 -13.04 -11.06
C ALA A 451 -8.60 -14.53 -11.35
N VAL A 452 -7.59 -15.38 -11.35
CA VAL A 452 -7.76 -16.85 -11.48
C VAL A 452 -8.61 -17.40 -10.34
N LEU A 453 -8.31 -17.01 -9.09
CA LEU A 453 -9.05 -17.45 -7.91
C LEU A 453 -10.52 -17.03 -7.97
N LEU A 454 -10.79 -15.81 -8.41
CA LEU A 454 -12.15 -15.26 -8.51
C LEU A 454 -13.02 -15.91 -9.59
N LEU A 455 -12.39 -16.56 -10.58
CA LEU A 455 -13.09 -17.32 -11.62
C LEU A 455 -13.45 -18.75 -11.18
N LYS A 456 -12.79 -19.26 -10.15
CA LYS A 456 -13.10 -20.59 -9.59
C LYS A 456 -14.37 -20.50 -8.73
N GLU A 457 -15.32 -21.41 -8.93
CA GLU A 457 -16.48 -21.55 -8.05
C GLU A 457 -16.05 -22.15 -6.72
N THR A 458 -15.77 -21.33 -5.72
CA THR A 458 -15.30 -21.75 -4.39
C THR A 458 -16.30 -21.38 -3.30
N ASN A 459 -16.29 -22.07 -2.17
CA ASN A 459 -17.07 -21.73 -0.97
C ASN A 459 -16.20 -21.64 0.30
N LEU A 460 -14.90 -21.96 0.17
CA LEU A 460 -13.87 -21.75 1.17
C LEU A 460 -12.65 -21.13 0.49
N LEU A 461 -12.30 -19.92 0.87
CA LEU A 461 -11.07 -19.24 0.43
C LEU A 461 -10.02 -19.33 1.52
N ILE A 462 -8.83 -19.79 1.15
CA ILE A 462 -7.64 -19.76 2.00
C ILE A 462 -6.62 -18.87 1.33
N LEU A 463 -6.24 -17.75 2.01
CA LEU A 463 -5.43 -16.69 1.45
C LEU A 463 -4.15 -16.53 2.28
N ASP A 464 -2.99 -16.64 1.65
CA ASP A 464 -1.69 -16.42 2.31
C ASP A 464 -1.10 -15.09 1.80
N GLU A 465 -1.15 -14.04 2.63
CA GLU A 465 -0.71 -12.66 2.36
C GLU A 465 -1.32 -12.05 1.08
N PRO A 466 -2.67 -11.99 0.95
CA PRO A 466 -3.34 -11.59 -0.30
C PRO A 466 -3.14 -10.12 -0.68
N THR A 467 -2.75 -9.26 0.25
CA THR A 467 -2.55 -7.82 0.03
C THR A 467 -1.10 -7.44 -0.27
N ASN A 468 -0.16 -8.40 -0.22
CA ASN A 468 1.25 -8.14 -0.52
C ASN A 468 1.46 -7.73 -1.97
N TYR A 469 2.40 -6.81 -2.20
CA TYR A 469 2.77 -6.26 -3.52
C TYR A 469 1.66 -5.46 -4.22
N LEU A 470 0.50 -5.27 -3.60
CA LEU A 470 -0.60 -4.50 -4.16
C LEU A 470 -0.53 -3.04 -3.72
N ASP A 471 -0.81 -2.15 -4.67
CA ASP A 471 -1.03 -0.74 -4.35
C ASP A 471 -2.39 -0.53 -3.65
N ILE A 472 -2.54 0.61 -3.02
CA ILE A 472 -3.72 0.91 -2.20
C ILE A 472 -5.04 0.74 -2.99
N PRO A 473 -5.19 1.23 -4.24
CA PRO A 473 -6.42 1.00 -5.00
C PRO A 473 -6.71 -0.49 -5.27
N SER A 474 -5.68 -1.28 -5.55
CA SER A 474 -5.83 -2.73 -5.78
C SER A 474 -6.21 -3.48 -4.50
N ARG A 475 -5.65 -3.07 -3.34
CA ARG A 475 -6.04 -3.61 -2.03
C ARG A 475 -7.51 -3.36 -1.74
N HIS A 476 -7.98 -2.11 -1.88
CA HIS A 476 -9.39 -1.76 -1.68
C HIS A 476 -10.35 -2.62 -2.52
N ALA A 477 -10.02 -2.78 -3.81
CA ALA A 477 -10.88 -3.55 -4.70
C ALA A 477 -10.99 -5.03 -4.30
N ILE A 478 -9.91 -5.60 -3.76
CA ILE A 478 -9.91 -6.99 -3.27
C ILE A 478 -10.65 -7.09 -1.94
N GLU A 479 -10.44 -6.15 -1.04
CA GLU A 479 -11.14 -6.08 0.25
C GLU A 479 -12.65 -5.97 0.06
N ASP A 480 -13.11 -5.05 -0.79
CA ASP A 480 -14.54 -4.89 -1.12
C ASP A 480 -15.13 -6.19 -1.68
N ALA A 481 -14.39 -6.88 -2.56
CA ALA A 481 -14.82 -8.13 -3.15
C ALA A 481 -14.90 -9.27 -2.11
N LEU A 482 -13.92 -9.32 -1.18
CA LEU A 482 -13.89 -10.32 -0.12
C LEU A 482 -14.89 -10.00 1.00
N GLU A 483 -15.20 -8.74 1.25
CA GLU A 483 -16.28 -8.34 2.16
C GLU A 483 -17.65 -8.78 1.65
N GLU A 484 -17.91 -8.67 0.34
CA GLU A 484 -19.16 -9.11 -0.29
C GLU A 484 -19.25 -10.65 -0.49
N TYR A 485 -18.14 -11.38 -0.28
CA TYR A 485 -18.12 -12.83 -0.48
C TYR A 485 -18.92 -13.57 0.59
N ASP A 486 -19.90 -14.38 0.16
CA ASP A 486 -20.80 -15.14 1.05
C ASP A 486 -20.20 -16.45 1.59
N GLY A 487 -19.01 -16.85 1.14
CA GLY A 487 -18.30 -18.05 1.58
C GLY A 487 -17.49 -17.84 2.84
N THR A 488 -16.77 -18.88 3.23
CA THR A 488 -15.84 -18.87 4.37
C THR A 488 -14.47 -18.41 3.91
N ILE A 489 -13.79 -17.58 4.69
CA ILE A 489 -12.43 -17.08 4.40
C ILE A 489 -11.51 -17.41 5.58
N ILE A 490 -10.33 -17.92 5.28
CA ILE A 490 -9.20 -18.01 6.23
C ILE A 490 -8.04 -17.28 5.57
N SER A 491 -7.58 -16.19 6.16
CA SER A 491 -6.52 -15.36 5.58
C SER A 491 -5.37 -15.15 6.55
N VAL A 492 -4.16 -15.48 6.13
CA VAL A 492 -2.95 -15.02 6.82
C VAL A 492 -2.61 -13.62 6.31
N THR A 493 -2.49 -12.65 7.19
CA THR A 493 -2.12 -11.29 6.78
C THR A 493 -1.53 -10.48 7.92
N HIS A 494 -0.66 -9.54 7.56
CA HIS A 494 -0.15 -8.48 8.43
C HIS A 494 -0.88 -7.14 8.20
N ASP A 495 -1.82 -7.10 7.27
CA ASP A 495 -2.60 -5.90 6.97
C ASP A 495 -3.72 -5.72 8.01
N ARG A 496 -3.53 -4.79 8.94
CA ARG A 496 -4.50 -4.49 10.02
C ARG A 496 -5.83 -4.01 9.46
N TYR A 497 -5.81 -3.27 8.35
CA TYR A 497 -7.04 -2.79 7.71
C TYR A 497 -7.86 -3.96 7.15
N PHE A 498 -7.21 -4.92 6.52
CA PHE A 498 -7.85 -6.16 6.08
C PHE A 498 -8.45 -6.94 7.25
N LEU A 499 -7.72 -7.08 8.36
CA LEU A 499 -8.22 -7.75 9.58
C LEU A 499 -9.45 -7.06 10.19
N ASP A 500 -9.55 -5.74 10.05
CA ASP A 500 -10.67 -4.97 10.60
C ASP A 500 -11.87 -4.88 9.65
N THR A 501 -11.66 -4.88 8.32
CA THR A 501 -12.74 -4.72 7.34
C THR A 501 -13.31 -6.04 6.83
N VAL A 502 -12.46 -7.02 6.56
CA VAL A 502 -12.87 -8.29 5.97
C VAL A 502 -13.17 -9.36 7.04
N CYS A 503 -12.37 -9.40 8.12
CA CYS A 503 -12.46 -10.49 9.09
C CYS A 503 -13.46 -10.19 10.22
N ASN A 504 -14.20 -11.22 10.65
CA ASN A 504 -15.10 -11.18 11.80
C ASN A 504 -14.61 -12.05 12.98
N MET A 505 -13.48 -12.74 12.79
CA MET A 505 -12.76 -13.50 13.80
C MET A 505 -11.27 -13.40 13.51
N VAL A 506 -10.44 -13.37 14.55
CA VAL A 506 -8.99 -13.36 14.40
C VAL A 506 -8.32 -14.46 15.22
N TRP A 507 -7.28 -15.06 14.64
CA TRP A 507 -6.46 -16.09 15.28
C TRP A 507 -5.05 -15.55 15.44
N GLU A 508 -4.58 -15.48 16.68
CA GLU A 508 -3.20 -15.10 17.01
C GLU A 508 -2.34 -16.35 17.14
N VAL A 509 -1.28 -16.43 16.34
CA VAL A 509 -0.30 -17.52 16.41
C VAL A 509 0.94 -17.01 17.14
N LYS A 510 1.21 -17.61 18.32
CA LYS A 510 2.32 -17.19 19.19
C LYS A 510 2.90 -18.38 19.93
N ASP A 511 4.21 -18.59 19.79
CA ASP A 511 5.02 -19.59 20.51
C ASP A 511 4.46 -21.03 20.46
N GLY A 512 3.81 -21.39 19.34
CA GLY A 512 3.16 -22.69 19.11
C GLY A 512 1.69 -22.73 19.44
N ASP A 513 1.18 -21.79 20.22
CA ASP A 513 -0.23 -21.68 20.56
C ASP A 513 -0.99 -20.89 19.49
N VAL A 514 -2.27 -21.26 19.28
CA VAL A 514 -3.19 -20.51 18.44
C VAL A 514 -4.40 -20.10 19.28
N THR A 515 -4.47 -18.81 19.57
CA THR A 515 -5.58 -18.24 20.34
C THR A 515 -6.63 -17.63 19.41
N THR A 516 -7.89 -17.97 19.63
CA THR A 516 -9.01 -17.50 18.81
C THR A 516 -9.77 -16.36 19.51
N TYR A 517 -10.04 -15.28 18.77
CA TYR A 517 -10.79 -14.13 19.26
C TYR A 517 -11.98 -13.85 18.33
N ALA A 518 -13.17 -13.70 18.90
CA ALA A 518 -14.34 -13.23 18.17
C ALA A 518 -14.25 -11.72 17.99
N GLY A 519 -14.44 -11.25 16.77
CA GLY A 519 -14.34 -9.83 16.41
C GLY A 519 -13.13 -9.50 15.55
N THR A 520 -12.90 -8.20 15.35
CA THR A 520 -11.83 -7.67 14.51
C THR A 520 -10.52 -7.52 15.30
N TYR A 521 -9.42 -7.23 14.59
CA TYR A 521 -8.12 -6.97 15.21
C TYR A 521 -8.15 -5.79 16.20
N SER A 522 -8.81 -4.69 15.81
CA SER A 522 -8.94 -3.51 16.68
C SER A 522 -9.73 -3.81 17.93
N SER A 523 -10.78 -4.65 17.85
CA SER A 523 -11.56 -5.04 19.03
C SER A 523 -10.75 -5.88 20.02
N MET A 524 -9.91 -6.77 19.50
CA MET A 524 -9.04 -7.60 20.34
C MET A 524 -8.01 -6.75 21.12
N LYS A 525 -7.41 -5.76 20.45
CA LYS A 525 -6.39 -4.88 21.09
C LYS A 525 -6.98 -3.84 22.04
N GLY A 526 -8.31 -3.83 22.28
CA GLY A 526 -8.98 -2.84 23.13
C GLY A 526 -8.94 -1.41 22.55
N ARG A 527 -8.64 -1.27 21.26
CA ARG A 527 -8.73 0.00 20.54
C ARG A 527 -10.19 0.34 20.30
N PRO A 528 -10.55 1.64 20.17
CA PRO A 528 -11.93 2.01 19.93
C PRO A 528 -12.44 1.26 18.70
N ASN A 529 -13.39 0.38 18.93
CA ASN A 529 -14.04 -0.36 17.87
C ASN A 529 -14.83 0.62 17.02
N VAL A 530 -14.73 0.44 15.72
CA VAL A 530 -15.84 0.83 14.85
C VAL A 530 -17.01 -0.08 15.20
N ARG A 531 -17.77 0.25 16.25
CA ARG A 531 -18.97 -0.52 16.60
C ARG A 531 -20.05 -0.26 15.58
N GLU A 532 -20.59 -1.33 15.01
CA GLU A 532 -21.89 -1.22 14.36
C GLU A 532 -22.95 -0.87 15.41
N ILE A 533 -23.37 0.38 15.44
CA ILE A 533 -24.49 0.81 16.26
C ILE A 533 -25.75 0.76 15.41
N VAL A 534 -26.79 0.15 15.96
CA VAL A 534 -28.12 0.20 15.34
C VAL A 534 -28.78 1.50 15.78
N ILE A 535 -28.91 2.43 14.86
CA ILE A 535 -29.58 3.70 15.12
C ILE A 535 -30.80 3.88 14.24
N ASP A 536 -31.70 4.75 14.69
CA ASP A 536 -32.84 5.14 13.88
C ASP A 536 -32.37 6.00 12.71
N ALA A 537 -32.63 5.55 11.50
CA ALA A 537 -32.30 6.25 10.26
C ALA A 537 -33.58 6.66 9.54
N ASP A 538 -33.56 7.85 8.96
CA ASP A 538 -34.68 8.34 8.13
C ASP A 538 -34.59 7.72 6.74
N GLU A 539 -35.72 7.27 6.22
CA GLU A 539 -35.82 6.73 4.87
C GLU A 539 -35.96 7.84 3.83
N TYR A 540 -35.11 7.81 2.83
CA TYR A 540 -35.16 8.73 1.67
C TYR A 540 -35.35 7.94 0.38
N ARG A 541 -36.08 8.54 -0.57
CA ARG A 541 -36.23 8.01 -1.92
C ARG A 541 -35.41 8.84 -2.90
N VAL A 542 -34.62 8.18 -3.72
CA VAL A 542 -33.81 8.82 -4.76
C VAL A 542 -34.75 9.26 -5.90
N THR A 543 -34.74 10.54 -6.22
CA THR A 543 -35.57 11.16 -7.26
C THR A 543 -34.82 11.32 -8.58
N ALA A 544 -33.49 11.45 -8.53
CA ALA A 544 -32.60 11.48 -9.67
C ALA A 544 -31.30 10.75 -9.35
N PRO A 545 -30.68 10.05 -10.30
CA PRO A 545 -29.48 9.27 -10.03
C PRO A 545 -28.31 10.17 -9.59
N PHE A 546 -27.55 9.68 -8.61
CA PHE A 546 -26.32 10.32 -8.15
C PHE A 546 -25.40 9.27 -7.49
N THR A 547 -24.15 9.64 -7.26
CA THR A 547 -23.20 8.83 -6.48
C THR A 547 -23.01 9.50 -5.13
N ASN A 548 -23.14 8.72 -4.05
CA ASN A 548 -22.74 9.18 -2.73
C ASN A 548 -21.22 9.12 -2.64
N TRP A 549 -20.61 10.24 -2.39
CA TRP A 549 -19.15 10.42 -2.46
C TRP A 549 -18.42 9.81 -1.28
N VAL A 550 -19.06 9.73 -0.14
CA VAL A 550 -18.46 9.14 1.06
C VAL A 550 -18.44 7.63 0.98
N THR A 551 -19.56 7.03 0.53
CA THR A 551 -19.71 5.57 0.42
C THR A 551 -19.41 5.06 -0.99
N ASN A 552 -19.16 5.96 -1.95
CA ASN A 552 -18.99 5.69 -3.38
C ASN A 552 -20.15 4.90 -4.02
N ARG A 553 -21.29 4.86 -3.35
CA ARG A 553 -22.47 4.11 -3.79
C ARG A 553 -23.21 4.88 -4.88
N LYS A 554 -23.36 4.28 -6.04
CA LYS A 554 -24.24 4.80 -7.09
C LYS A 554 -25.70 4.52 -6.73
N LEU A 555 -26.51 5.56 -6.70
CA LEU A 555 -27.92 5.49 -6.37
C LEU A 555 -28.75 5.84 -7.60
N ALA A 556 -29.64 4.95 -7.97
CA ALA A 556 -30.53 5.11 -9.12
C ALA A 556 -31.86 5.75 -8.70
N LYS A 557 -32.57 6.37 -9.66
CA LYS A 557 -33.92 6.90 -9.41
C LYS A 557 -34.85 5.78 -8.96
N GLY A 558 -35.46 5.95 -7.80
CA GLY A 558 -36.36 5.00 -7.20
C GLY A 558 -35.80 4.23 -6.01
N ASP A 559 -34.44 4.24 -5.84
CA ASP A 559 -33.81 3.59 -4.71
C ASP A 559 -34.30 4.16 -3.37
N ARG A 560 -34.38 3.29 -2.37
CA ARG A 560 -34.64 3.69 -0.98
C ARG A 560 -33.32 3.64 -0.21
N VAL A 561 -33.04 4.69 0.51
CA VAL A 561 -31.81 4.85 1.28
C VAL A 561 -32.15 5.21 2.72
N LEU A 562 -31.59 4.46 3.64
CA LEU A 562 -31.67 4.78 5.07
C LEU A 562 -30.48 5.66 5.42
N VAL A 563 -30.74 6.89 5.84
CA VAL A 563 -29.73 7.87 6.21
C VAL A 563 -29.77 8.09 7.71
N ALA A 564 -28.68 7.75 8.36
CA ALA A 564 -28.50 7.99 9.78
C ALA A 564 -28.19 9.46 10.08
N PRO A 565 -28.47 9.99 11.27
CA PRO A 565 -28.14 11.37 11.63
C PRO A 565 -26.65 11.71 11.43
N SER A 566 -25.76 10.78 11.72
CA SER A 566 -24.30 10.94 11.52
C SER A 566 -23.87 10.97 10.05
N GLU A 567 -24.66 10.36 9.16
CA GLU A 567 -24.39 10.32 7.72
C GLU A 567 -25.05 11.48 6.97
N MET A 568 -25.88 12.28 7.63
CA MET A 568 -26.67 13.34 7.00
C MET A 568 -25.83 14.29 6.15
N LYS A 569 -24.64 14.67 6.63
CA LYS A 569 -23.71 15.53 5.89
C LYS A 569 -23.32 14.96 4.53
N SER A 570 -23.16 13.64 4.40
CA SER A 570 -22.77 12.98 3.15
C SER A 570 -23.91 12.98 2.11
N TYR A 571 -25.15 13.19 2.52
CA TYR A 571 -26.33 13.25 1.66
C TYR A 571 -26.94 14.64 1.55
N GLU A 572 -26.49 15.62 2.35
CA GLU A 572 -27.04 16.98 2.44
C GLU A 572 -27.12 17.64 1.05
N TRP A 573 -26.05 17.59 0.29
CA TRP A 573 -26.04 18.08 -1.08
C TRP A 573 -27.11 17.42 -1.98
N ALA A 574 -27.28 16.09 -1.91
CA ALA A 574 -28.27 15.39 -2.73
C ALA A 574 -29.71 15.75 -2.32
N ILE A 575 -29.91 16.03 -1.04
CA ILE A 575 -31.19 16.49 -0.50
C ILE A 575 -31.46 17.93 -0.96
N GLU A 576 -30.51 18.84 -0.83
CA GLU A 576 -30.59 20.23 -1.28
C GLU A 576 -30.81 20.34 -2.79
N GLN A 577 -30.18 19.51 -3.59
CA GLN A 577 -30.37 19.44 -5.03
C GLN A 577 -31.68 18.73 -5.44
N GLY A 578 -32.50 18.34 -4.49
CA GLY A 578 -33.77 17.62 -4.74
C GLY A 578 -33.60 16.22 -5.35
N LYS A 579 -32.37 15.65 -5.32
CA LYS A 579 -32.11 14.30 -5.81
C LYS A 579 -32.54 13.21 -4.84
N MET A 580 -32.81 13.56 -3.60
CA MET A 580 -33.40 12.72 -2.56
C MET A 580 -34.55 13.44 -1.86
N ARG A 581 -35.58 12.67 -1.51
CA ARG A 581 -36.71 13.17 -0.70
C ARG A 581 -36.99 12.22 0.45
N ARG A 582 -37.21 12.77 1.63
CA ARG A 582 -37.61 12.02 2.81
C ARG A 582 -38.99 11.39 2.59
N THR A 583 -39.12 10.09 2.88
CA THR A 583 -40.39 9.36 2.71
C THR A 583 -41.25 9.35 3.98
N GLY A 584 -40.68 9.82 5.10
CA GLY A 584 -41.37 9.80 6.42
C GLY A 584 -41.21 8.46 7.17
N GLY A 585 -40.66 7.44 6.55
CA GLY A 585 -40.30 6.18 7.21
C GLY A 585 -39.07 6.32 8.10
N ARG A 586 -39.08 5.64 9.25
CA ARG A 586 -37.90 5.42 10.08
C ARG A 586 -37.65 3.93 10.24
N GLN A 587 -36.41 3.53 10.07
CA GLN A 587 -36.01 2.13 10.24
C GLN A 587 -34.68 2.09 10.98
N ARG A 588 -34.42 0.96 11.64
CA ARG A 588 -33.13 0.74 12.29
C ARG A 588 -32.06 0.42 11.26
N LYS A 589 -30.97 1.20 11.27
CA LYS A 589 -29.81 1.03 10.42
C LYS A 589 -28.58 0.75 11.28
N LYS A 590 -27.78 -0.20 10.84
CA LYS A 590 -26.44 -0.40 11.39
C LYS A 590 -25.48 0.63 10.77
N ILE A 591 -24.80 1.37 11.59
CA ILE A 591 -23.73 2.28 11.19
C ILE A 591 -22.46 1.98 11.99
N SER A 592 -21.33 2.20 11.35
CA SER A 592 -20.03 2.11 11.99
C SER A 592 -19.71 3.45 12.66
N VAL A 593 -19.56 3.45 13.98
CA VAL A 593 -19.20 4.64 14.77
C VAL A 593 -17.91 4.31 15.53
N GLU A 594 -16.92 5.17 15.39
CA GLU A 594 -15.75 5.11 16.26
C GLU A 594 -16.19 5.42 17.69
N THR A 595 -16.02 4.48 18.59
CA THR A 595 -16.16 4.71 20.02
C THR A 595 -14.83 5.14 20.60
N PRO A 596 -14.78 6.21 21.38
CA PRO A 596 -13.58 6.72 22.00
C PRO A 596 -12.94 5.71 22.96
#